data_c8e4ba6c29edd2d16744d53d30f41a96
#
_entry.id   c8e4ba6c29edd2d16744d53d30f41a96
#
_cell.length_a   1.000
_cell.length_b   1.000
_cell.length_c   1.000
_cell.angle_alpha   90.00
_cell.angle_beta   90.00
_cell.angle_gamma   90.00
#
_symmetry.space_group_name_H-M   'P 1'
#
loop_
_entity.id
_entity.type
_entity.pdbx_description
1 polymer ?
#
loop_
_entity_poly.entity_id
_entity_poly.type
_entity_poly.pdbx_seq_one_letter_code
_entity_poly.pdbx_strand_id
1 'polypeptide(L)'
;MSSLIKVVTVSTKPYEGQKPGTSGLRKRVPEFQQENYTENFIQSTLDAGLGDEKKGATLVVGGDGRYLCPETVNIIIQMAAANGLRKLIVGQNGFLSTPAVSCLIRKREINDGNLINGGIILTASHNPGGPKADFGIKFNCANGGPAPEKLTEAIYAVSKNISKYYICHDLHADFTKIGKTDYDIDGYGIFTVHVIDSVKDYVQLMEQIFDFSKMKELLSGQTMGQFNVLIDSLYGATGPYVNTILVEKLGVDPKFMSHTTPKPDFGGGHPDPNLTYAKQLVDTMKKGEHDFGAAFDGDGDRNMILGKNGFFVTPSDSLAVIAANLKCIPYFQQNGIKGYARSMPTAGAVDRVAKETGLPMYETPTGWKFFGNLMDAGKLSLCGEESFGTGSDHIREKDGIWAALAWLQILQEKKQSVENVVKEHWSKYGRNVFTRYDYENCDASGANLMMTFIESQMQAFVGQKFTANEKSFIVKYADNFAYTDPVDGSVSQKQGIRILFEDGSRTVFRLSGTGSLGATIRLYVDSFIDASDKQRLFQSSEELLKPLVLVALQISKLEHFTGRDAPTVIT
;
A
#
# COMPACT_ATOMS: atom_id res chain seq x y z
N MET A 1 10.15 -9.74 -43.41
CA MET A 1 9.28 -8.57 -43.20
C MET A 1 8.20 -9.02 -42.25
N SER A 2 8.09 -8.39 -41.10
CA SER A 2 6.95 -8.63 -40.17
C SER A 2 5.68 -8.25 -40.92
N SER A 3 4.64 -9.10 -40.90
CA SER A 3 3.35 -8.76 -41.48
C SER A 3 2.77 -7.56 -40.79
N LEU A 4 2.27 -6.59 -41.56
CA LEU A 4 1.56 -5.41 -41.05
C LEU A 4 0.35 -5.87 -40.20
N ILE A 5 0.31 -5.45 -38.93
CA ILE A 5 -0.74 -5.86 -38.01
C ILE A 5 -1.90 -4.86 -38.09
N LYS A 6 -3.10 -5.38 -38.29
CA LYS A 6 -4.30 -4.57 -38.47
C LYS A 6 -4.90 -4.12 -37.15
N VAL A 7 -5.34 -2.87 -37.12
CA VAL A 7 -6.17 -2.33 -36.05
C VAL A 7 -7.64 -2.67 -36.31
N VAL A 8 -8.29 -3.29 -35.33
CA VAL A 8 -9.71 -3.64 -35.38
C VAL A 8 -10.47 -2.71 -34.42
N THR A 9 -11.58 -2.15 -34.93
CA THR A 9 -12.53 -1.43 -34.10
C THR A 9 -13.63 -2.38 -33.67
N VAL A 10 -13.83 -2.53 -32.36
CA VAL A 10 -14.86 -3.39 -31.78
C VAL A 10 -15.93 -2.51 -31.16
N SER A 11 -17.20 -2.71 -31.58
CA SER A 11 -18.35 -2.07 -30.95
C SER A 11 -18.63 -2.70 -29.59
N THR A 12 -18.96 -1.86 -28.59
CA THR A 12 -19.23 -2.32 -27.24
C THR A 12 -20.34 -1.50 -26.58
N LYS A 13 -20.69 -1.87 -25.36
CA LYS A 13 -21.63 -1.14 -24.51
C LYS A 13 -20.98 -0.88 -23.16
N PRO A 14 -21.31 0.25 -22.50
CA PRO A 14 -20.79 0.54 -21.17
C PRO A 14 -21.32 -0.47 -20.15
N TYR A 15 -20.52 -0.70 -19.11
CA TYR A 15 -20.90 -1.45 -17.92
C TYR A 15 -21.15 -0.49 -16.76
N GLU A 16 -22.17 -0.75 -15.97
CA GLU A 16 -22.35 -0.03 -14.73
C GLU A 16 -21.28 -0.44 -13.70
N GLY A 17 -20.89 0.51 -12.84
CA GLY A 17 -20.01 0.23 -11.72
C GLY A 17 -18.53 0.04 -12.05
N GLN A 18 -18.06 0.38 -13.27
CA GLN A 18 -16.62 0.45 -13.61
C GLN A 18 -15.94 1.69 -12.99
N LYS A 19 -16.30 2.04 -11.76
CA LYS A 19 -15.74 3.18 -11.04
C LYS A 19 -14.47 2.77 -10.30
N PRO A 20 -13.30 3.31 -10.66
CA PRO A 20 -12.07 3.07 -9.89
C PRO A 20 -12.18 3.67 -8.49
N GLY A 21 -11.70 2.93 -7.49
CA GLY A 21 -11.43 3.45 -6.15
C GLY A 21 -10.05 4.13 -6.07
N THR A 22 -9.58 4.40 -4.85
CA THR A 22 -8.26 5.01 -4.58
C THR A 22 -7.07 4.17 -5.09
N SER A 23 -7.28 2.86 -5.30
CA SER A 23 -6.26 1.92 -5.76
C SER A 23 -6.69 1.16 -7.02
N GLY A 24 -7.41 1.84 -7.93
CA GLY A 24 -7.88 1.30 -9.20
C GLY A 24 -9.25 0.61 -9.12
N LEU A 25 -9.66 0.01 -10.23
CA LEU A 25 -10.89 -0.80 -10.32
C LEU A 25 -10.62 -2.18 -9.75
N ARG A 26 -11.36 -2.57 -8.72
CA ARG A 26 -11.30 -3.92 -8.12
C ARG A 26 -12.68 -4.55 -8.17
N LYS A 27 -12.75 -5.74 -8.75
CA LYS A 27 -13.96 -6.55 -8.88
C LYS A 27 -13.60 -8.03 -8.83
N ARG A 28 -14.61 -8.88 -8.75
CA ARG A 28 -14.43 -10.32 -8.87
C ARG A 28 -13.95 -10.69 -10.28
N VAL A 29 -13.12 -11.73 -10.39
CA VAL A 29 -12.65 -12.27 -11.68
C VAL A 29 -13.78 -12.52 -12.67
N PRO A 30 -14.93 -13.15 -12.31
CA PRO A 30 -16.02 -13.35 -13.28
C PRO A 30 -16.62 -12.03 -13.83
N GLU A 31 -16.51 -10.91 -13.11
CA GLU A 31 -16.94 -9.61 -13.64
C GLU A 31 -16.00 -9.13 -14.76
N PHE A 32 -14.69 -9.26 -14.56
CA PHE A 32 -13.70 -8.93 -15.60
C PHE A 32 -13.77 -9.87 -16.82
N GLN A 33 -14.28 -11.09 -16.67
CA GLN A 33 -14.44 -12.07 -17.73
C GLN A 33 -15.73 -11.89 -18.56
N GLN A 34 -16.59 -10.93 -18.22
CA GLN A 34 -17.73 -10.57 -19.07
C GLN A 34 -17.23 -10.02 -20.41
N GLU A 35 -18.02 -10.24 -21.45
CA GLU A 35 -17.68 -9.80 -22.81
C GLU A 35 -17.35 -8.31 -22.86
N ASN A 36 -16.15 -7.96 -23.35
CA ASN A 36 -15.64 -6.59 -23.48
C ASN A 36 -15.47 -5.79 -22.15
N TYR A 37 -15.68 -6.41 -20.99
CA TYR A 37 -15.61 -5.67 -19.70
C TYR A 37 -14.21 -5.13 -19.44
N THR A 38 -13.20 -5.98 -19.57
CA THR A 38 -11.78 -5.64 -19.34
C THR A 38 -11.30 -4.64 -20.40
N GLU A 39 -11.62 -4.89 -21.67
CA GLU A 39 -11.26 -4.01 -22.79
C GLU A 39 -11.86 -2.61 -22.66
N ASN A 40 -13.12 -2.53 -22.23
CA ASN A 40 -13.78 -1.23 -21.96
C ASN A 40 -13.03 -0.42 -20.91
N PHE A 41 -12.61 -1.05 -19.82
CA PHE A 41 -11.89 -0.34 -18.77
C PHE A 41 -10.47 0.04 -19.19
N ILE A 42 -9.77 -0.83 -19.94
CA ILE A 42 -8.44 -0.52 -20.50
C ILE A 42 -8.55 0.65 -21.49
N GLN A 43 -9.52 0.62 -22.43
CA GLN A 43 -9.71 1.71 -23.38
C GLN A 43 -9.98 3.03 -22.64
N SER A 44 -10.87 3.02 -21.65
CA SER A 44 -11.20 4.20 -20.85
C SER A 44 -9.98 4.73 -20.08
N THR A 45 -9.12 3.82 -19.61
CA THR A 45 -7.87 4.18 -18.94
C THR A 45 -6.86 4.80 -19.90
N LEU A 46 -6.72 4.25 -21.11
CA LEU A 46 -5.83 4.82 -22.14
C LEU A 46 -6.32 6.18 -22.61
N ASP A 47 -7.63 6.35 -22.81
CA ASP A 47 -8.23 7.60 -23.31
C ASP A 47 -8.16 8.73 -22.29
N ALA A 48 -8.56 8.48 -21.04
CA ALA A 48 -8.56 9.50 -20.01
C ALA A 48 -7.21 9.62 -19.29
N GLY A 49 -6.51 8.49 -19.09
CA GLY A 49 -5.23 8.46 -18.36
C GLY A 49 -4.08 9.11 -19.10
N LEU A 50 -4.05 8.99 -20.42
CA LEU A 50 -3.02 9.55 -21.28
C LEU A 50 -3.52 10.80 -22.04
N GLY A 51 -4.83 10.94 -22.27
CA GLY A 51 -5.41 12.07 -23.00
C GLY A 51 -4.75 12.27 -24.37
N ASP A 52 -4.35 13.50 -24.65
CA ASP A 52 -3.69 13.90 -25.91
C ASP A 52 -2.29 13.29 -26.10
N GLU A 53 -1.65 12.87 -25.01
CA GLU A 53 -0.32 12.24 -25.04
C GLU A 53 -0.38 10.74 -25.41
N LYS A 54 -1.57 10.16 -25.57
CA LYS A 54 -1.74 8.72 -25.83
C LYS A 54 -0.93 8.24 -27.04
N LYS A 55 -0.98 9.00 -28.15
CA LYS A 55 -0.21 8.69 -29.35
C LYS A 55 1.29 8.90 -29.11
N GLY A 56 2.06 7.84 -29.24
CA GLY A 56 3.49 7.86 -29.00
C GLY A 56 3.91 7.65 -27.54
N ALA A 57 2.96 7.45 -26.63
CA ALA A 57 3.23 7.20 -25.22
C ALA A 57 4.00 5.90 -24.95
N THR A 58 4.69 5.87 -23.82
CA THR A 58 5.29 4.67 -23.25
C THR A 58 4.67 4.39 -21.89
N LEU A 59 4.23 3.14 -21.65
CA LEU A 59 3.73 2.68 -20.36
C LEU A 59 4.54 1.51 -19.81
N VAL A 60 4.58 1.40 -18.48
CA VAL A 60 5.02 0.19 -17.77
C VAL A 60 3.80 -0.68 -17.49
N VAL A 61 3.91 -1.99 -17.69
CA VAL A 61 2.82 -2.94 -17.46
C VAL A 61 3.33 -4.15 -16.70
N GLY A 62 2.61 -4.53 -15.65
CA GLY A 62 2.83 -5.74 -14.89
C GLY A 62 1.85 -5.87 -13.74
N GLY A 63 1.99 -6.92 -12.96
CA GLY A 63 1.11 -7.16 -11.83
C GLY A 63 1.67 -8.17 -10.84
N ASP A 64 0.87 -8.48 -9.82
CA ASP A 64 1.24 -9.35 -8.71
C ASP A 64 1.17 -10.86 -9.00
N GLY A 65 0.86 -11.21 -10.24
CA GLY A 65 0.79 -12.60 -10.67
C GLY A 65 -0.49 -13.34 -10.30
N ARG A 66 -1.50 -12.63 -9.75
CA ARG A 66 -2.81 -13.24 -9.46
C ARG A 66 -3.51 -13.75 -10.70
N TYR A 67 -4.53 -14.57 -10.49
CA TYR A 67 -5.35 -15.10 -11.56
C TYR A 67 -5.84 -13.99 -12.49
N LEU A 68 -5.85 -14.23 -13.79
CA LEU A 68 -6.20 -13.33 -14.89
C LEU A 68 -5.10 -12.31 -15.29
N CYS A 69 -3.97 -12.20 -14.56
CA CYS A 69 -2.90 -11.27 -14.94
C CYS A 69 -2.31 -11.52 -16.33
N PRO A 70 -1.90 -12.76 -16.72
CA PRO A 70 -1.27 -13.00 -18.03
C PRO A 70 -2.20 -12.66 -19.19
N GLU A 71 -3.47 -13.04 -19.10
CA GLU A 71 -4.50 -12.75 -20.11
C GLU A 71 -4.69 -11.25 -20.28
N THR A 72 -4.77 -10.54 -19.16
CA THR A 72 -4.95 -9.07 -19.19
C THR A 72 -3.71 -8.35 -19.70
N VAL A 73 -2.49 -8.81 -19.41
CA VAL A 73 -1.25 -8.27 -20.01
C VAL A 73 -1.31 -8.38 -21.54
N ASN A 74 -1.74 -9.53 -22.07
CA ASN A 74 -1.88 -9.73 -23.52
C ASN A 74 -2.92 -8.74 -24.13
N ILE A 75 -4.08 -8.58 -23.49
CA ILE A 75 -5.11 -7.60 -23.91
C ILE A 75 -4.52 -6.18 -23.91
N ILE A 76 -3.79 -5.79 -22.87
CA ILE A 76 -3.16 -4.46 -22.79
C ILE A 76 -2.16 -4.26 -23.92
N ILE A 77 -1.33 -5.26 -24.25
CA ILE A 77 -0.37 -5.18 -25.36
C ILE A 77 -1.10 -4.95 -26.68
N GLN A 78 -2.14 -5.72 -26.96
CA GLN A 78 -2.94 -5.62 -28.19
C GLN A 78 -3.66 -4.27 -28.29
N MET A 79 -4.20 -3.77 -27.18
CA MET A 79 -4.93 -2.50 -27.16
C MET A 79 -3.98 -1.30 -27.21
N ALA A 80 -2.84 -1.35 -26.53
CA ALA A 80 -1.84 -0.28 -26.57
C ALA A 80 -1.33 -0.04 -28.00
N ALA A 81 -1.02 -1.12 -28.72
CA ALA A 81 -0.64 -1.06 -30.13
C ALA A 81 -1.73 -0.41 -30.98
N ALA A 82 -2.98 -0.84 -30.83
CA ALA A 82 -4.12 -0.35 -31.58
C ALA A 82 -4.53 1.11 -31.25
N ASN A 83 -4.05 1.64 -30.11
CA ASN A 83 -4.27 3.02 -29.68
C ASN A 83 -3.10 3.94 -29.98
N GLY A 84 -2.08 3.46 -30.71
CA GLY A 84 -0.96 4.26 -31.19
C GLY A 84 0.10 4.58 -30.13
N LEU A 85 0.18 3.79 -29.02
CA LEU A 85 1.32 3.88 -28.12
C LEU A 85 2.59 3.48 -28.89
N ARG A 86 3.72 4.06 -28.49
CA ARG A 86 5.03 3.74 -29.08
C ARG A 86 5.65 2.50 -28.46
N LYS A 87 5.47 2.33 -27.13
CA LYS A 87 6.20 1.31 -26.40
C LYS A 87 5.46 0.85 -25.15
N LEU A 88 5.53 -0.45 -24.89
CA LEU A 88 5.26 -1.00 -23.55
C LEU A 88 6.53 -1.59 -22.96
N ILE A 89 6.79 -1.28 -21.69
CA ILE A 89 7.81 -1.91 -20.85
C ILE A 89 7.05 -2.91 -19.98
N VAL A 90 7.28 -4.20 -20.21
CA VAL A 90 6.53 -5.29 -19.59
C VAL A 90 7.45 -6.10 -18.69
N GLY A 91 7.07 -6.33 -17.44
CA GLY A 91 7.80 -7.26 -16.57
C GLY A 91 7.79 -8.68 -17.15
N GLN A 92 8.89 -9.42 -17.02
CA GLN A 92 8.97 -10.81 -17.47
C GLN A 92 7.80 -11.63 -16.89
N ASN A 93 7.13 -12.42 -17.71
CA ASN A 93 5.89 -13.14 -17.39
C ASN A 93 4.70 -12.25 -16.99
N GLY A 94 4.74 -10.95 -17.30
CA GLY A 94 3.76 -9.97 -16.86
C GLY A 94 3.85 -9.60 -15.38
N PHE A 95 4.98 -9.87 -14.74
CA PHE A 95 5.14 -9.83 -13.30
C PHE A 95 5.94 -8.61 -12.85
N LEU A 96 5.35 -7.77 -11.99
CA LEU A 96 5.98 -6.61 -11.33
C LEU A 96 5.26 -6.30 -10.02
N SER A 97 6.01 -6.02 -8.96
CA SER A 97 5.44 -5.44 -7.75
C SER A 97 5.01 -3.98 -7.98
N THR A 98 4.05 -3.49 -7.20
CA THR A 98 3.62 -2.08 -7.27
C THR A 98 4.78 -1.10 -7.05
N PRO A 99 5.67 -1.27 -6.05
CA PRO A 99 6.86 -0.42 -5.92
C PRO A 99 7.80 -0.49 -7.13
N ALA A 100 7.98 -1.68 -7.73
CA ALA A 100 8.84 -1.82 -8.92
C ALA A 100 8.27 -1.06 -10.13
N VAL A 101 6.95 -1.04 -10.32
CA VAL A 101 6.33 -0.24 -11.37
C VAL A 101 6.59 1.25 -11.14
N SER A 102 6.42 1.75 -9.91
CA SER A 102 6.75 3.15 -9.57
C SER A 102 8.22 3.48 -9.83
N CYS A 103 9.13 2.58 -9.44
CA CYS A 103 10.57 2.70 -9.72
C CYS A 103 10.83 2.82 -11.23
N LEU A 104 10.27 1.94 -12.04
CA LEU A 104 10.47 1.90 -13.48
C LEU A 104 9.92 3.14 -14.20
N ILE A 105 8.73 3.63 -13.83
CA ILE A 105 8.15 4.86 -14.41
C ILE A 105 9.10 6.05 -14.17
N ARG A 106 9.74 6.11 -13.03
CA ARG A 106 10.67 7.19 -12.65
C ARG A 106 12.07 7.03 -13.24
N LYS A 107 12.42 5.84 -13.71
CA LYS A 107 13.73 5.51 -14.31
C LYS A 107 13.71 5.73 -15.82
N ARG A 108 13.96 6.97 -16.26
CA ARG A 108 13.90 7.34 -17.68
C ARG A 108 14.90 6.60 -18.56
N GLU A 109 16.03 6.17 -18.01
CA GLU A 109 17.10 5.47 -18.73
C GLU A 109 16.60 4.19 -19.43
N ILE A 110 15.61 3.50 -18.86
CA ILE A 110 14.99 2.33 -19.48
C ILE A 110 14.18 2.67 -20.75
N ASN A 111 13.86 3.95 -20.94
CA ASN A 111 13.18 4.50 -22.09
C ASN A 111 14.08 5.48 -22.88
N ASP A 112 15.37 5.20 -22.94
CA ASP A 112 16.35 5.97 -23.70
C ASP A 112 16.36 7.48 -23.28
N GLY A 113 16.15 7.75 -21.98
CA GLY A 113 16.06 9.09 -21.39
C GLY A 113 14.71 9.78 -21.56
N ASN A 114 13.79 9.21 -22.33
CA ASN A 114 12.46 9.79 -22.57
C ASN A 114 11.53 9.57 -21.39
N LEU A 115 10.50 10.42 -21.29
CA LEU A 115 9.44 10.29 -20.30
C LEU A 115 8.71 8.94 -20.49
N ILE A 116 8.43 8.28 -19.37
CA ILE A 116 7.46 7.18 -19.30
C ILE A 116 6.16 7.81 -18.80
N ASN A 117 5.10 7.72 -19.61
CA ASN A 117 3.85 8.46 -19.38
C ASN A 117 2.99 7.89 -18.25
N GLY A 118 3.33 6.70 -17.73
CA GLY A 118 2.63 6.07 -16.62
C GLY A 118 2.77 4.56 -16.62
N GLY A 119 1.88 3.88 -15.91
CA GLY A 119 1.86 2.43 -15.88
C GLY A 119 0.49 1.85 -15.56
N ILE A 120 0.26 0.62 -15.99
CA ILE A 120 -0.91 -0.18 -15.64
C ILE A 120 -0.47 -1.33 -14.75
N ILE A 121 -1.02 -1.40 -13.55
CA ILE A 121 -0.69 -2.41 -12.54
C ILE A 121 -1.89 -3.32 -12.35
N LEU A 122 -1.67 -4.63 -12.53
CA LEU A 122 -2.68 -5.67 -12.38
C LEU A 122 -2.61 -6.24 -10.96
N THR A 123 -3.44 -5.71 -10.07
CA THR A 123 -3.45 -6.09 -8.67
C THR A 123 -4.76 -5.72 -7.97
N ALA A 124 -5.13 -6.49 -6.97
CA ALA A 124 -6.09 -6.12 -5.94
C ALA A 124 -5.42 -6.10 -4.55
N SER A 125 -4.08 -5.87 -4.51
CA SER A 125 -3.26 -5.76 -3.30
C SER A 125 -3.42 -6.97 -2.38
N HIS A 126 -3.87 -6.76 -1.16
CA HIS A 126 -4.04 -7.77 -0.11
C HIS A 126 -5.31 -8.65 -0.25
N ASN A 127 -6.16 -8.38 -1.23
CA ASN A 127 -7.37 -9.19 -1.44
C ASN A 127 -7.02 -10.57 -2.00
N PRO A 128 -7.80 -11.62 -1.68
CA PRO A 128 -7.55 -12.97 -2.19
C PRO A 128 -7.47 -13.04 -3.70
N GLY A 129 -6.67 -13.98 -4.22
CA GLY A 129 -6.57 -14.31 -5.64
C GLY A 129 -7.30 -15.60 -5.99
N GLY A 130 -7.48 -15.85 -7.29
CA GLY A 130 -8.08 -17.07 -7.80
C GLY A 130 -9.30 -16.83 -8.71
N PRO A 131 -9.85 -17.89 -9.33
CA PRO A 131 -10.85 -17.75 -10.41
C PRO A 131 -12.20 -17.18 -9.95
N LYS A 132 -12.48 -17.17 -8.65
CA LYS A 132 -13.69 -16.58 -8.06
C LYS A 132 -13.37 -15.45 -7.07
N ALA A 133 -12.11 -15.06 -6.96
CA ALA A 133 -11.64 -14.03 -6.06
C ALA A 133 -11.48 -12.68 -6.78
N ASP A 134 -10.73 -11.78 -6.20
CA ASP A 134 -10.62 -10.40 -6.68
C ASP A 134 -9.51 -10.25 -7.73
N PHE A 135 -9.78 -9.38 -8.69
CA PHE A 135 -8.84 -8.86 -9.66
C PHE A 135 -8.93 -7.34 -9.69
N GLY A 136 -7.89 -6.69 -10.18
CA GLY A 136 -7.91 -5.23 -10.29
C GLY A 136 -6.97 -4.68 -11.33
N ILE A 137 -7.32 -3.49 -11.84
CA ILE A 137 -6.53 -2.71 -12.80
C ILE A 137 -6.36 -1.31 -12.22
N LYS A 138 -5.11 -0.92 -11.99
CA LYS A 138 -4.71 0.36 -11.41
C LYS A 138 -3.87 1.14 -12.42
N PHE A 139 -4.10 2.43 -12.56
CA PHE A 139 -3.28 3.34 -13.36
C PHE A 139 -2.40 4.20 -12.46
N ASN A 140 -1.09 4.22 -12.74
CA ASN A 140 -0.14 5.14 -12.16
C ASN A 140 0.29 6.19 -13.18
N CYS A 141 0.40 7.43 -12.72
CA CYS A 141 0.79 8.59 -13.54
C CYS A 141 2.30 8.63 -13.81
N ALA A 142 2.72 9.59 -14.63
CA ALA A 142 4.12 9.79 -15.02
C ALA A 142 5.08 10.13 -13.87
N ASN A 143 4.56 10.53 -12.70
CA ASN A 143 5.35 10.67 -11.48
C ASN A 143 5.64 9.34 -10.78
N GLY A 144 5.01 8.24 -11.21
CA GLY A 144 5.09 6.90 -10.61
C GLY A 144 4.06 6.64 -9.53
N GLY A 145 3.21 7.59 -9.20
CA GLY A 145 2.19 7.48 -8.16
C GLY A 145 0.79 7.15 -8.68
N PRO A 146 -0.13 6.78 -7.78
CA PRO A 146 -1.51 6.45 -8.15
C PRO A 146 -2.22 7.65 -8.78
N ALA A 147 -3.14 7.37 -9.70
CA ALA A 147 -3.96 8.38 -10.34
C ALA A 147 -4.75 9.20 -9.30
N PRO A 148 -4.72 10.55 -9.36
CA PRO A 148 -5.51 11.42 -8.50
C PRO A 148 -7.01 11.25 -8.80
N GLU A 149 -7.86 11.70 -7.86
CA GLU A 149 -9.32 11.51 -7.93
C GLU A 149 -9.92 12.09 -9.22
N LYS A 150 -9.49 13.28 -9.61
CA LYS A 150 -9.94 13.92 -10.86
C LYS A 150 -9.69 13.01 -12.08
N LEU A 151 -8.57 12.28 -12.09
CA LEU A 151 -8.25 11.38 -13.20
C LEU A 151 -9.07 10.09 -13.15
N THR A 152 -9.24 9.51 -11.96
CA THR A 152 -10.10 8.32 -11.80
C THR A 152 -11.56 8.61 -12.14
N GLU A 153 -12.06 9.80 -11.80
CA GLU A 153 -13.39 10.26 -12.23
C GLU A 153 -13.49 10.46 -13.74
N ALA A 154 -12.44 10.98 -14.39
CA ALA A 154 -12.39 11.10 -15.85
C ALA A 154 -12.41 9.72 -16.53
N ILE A 155 -11.64 8.74 -16.02
CA ILE A 155 -11.67 7.35 -16.50
C ILE A 155 -13.09 6.78 -16.36
N TYR A 156 -13.73 6.99 -15.22
CA TYR A 156 -15.10 6.54 -15.00
C TYR A 156 -16.10 7.23 -15.94
N ALA A 157 -15.95 8.51 -16.17
CA ALA A 157 -16.81 9.25 -17.11
C ALA A 157 -16.71 8.70 -18.55
N VAL A 158 -15.50 8.34 -19.00
CA VAL A 158 -15.29 7.67 -20.30
C VAL A 158 -15.94 6.29 -20.31
N SER A 159 -15.75 5.49 -19.27
CA SER A 159 -16.29 4.12 -19.19
C SER A 159 -17.82 4.06 -19.25
N LYS A 160 -18.50 5.08 -18.73
CA LYS A 160 -19.97 5.18 -18.80
C LYS A 160 -20.52 5.51 -20.20
N ASN A 161 -19.69 6.02 -21.09
CA ASN A 161 -20.08 6.46 -22.42
C ASN A 161 -19.37 5.71 -23.54
N ILE A 162 -18.61 4.67 -23.20
CA ILE A 162 -17.85 3.90 -24.19
C ILE A 162 -18.78 3.18 -25.16
N SER A 163 -18.50 3.27 -26.45
CA SER A 163 -19.25 2.61 -27.53
C SER A 163 -18.38 1.73 -28.42
N LYS A 164 -17.07 1.86 -28.32
CA LYS A 164 -16.08 1.11 -29.08
C LYS A 164 -14.73 1.10 -28.38
N TYR A 165 -13.90 0.13 -28.70
CA TYR A 165 -12.48 0.09 -28.37
C TYR A 165 -11.66 -0.38 -29.58
N TYR A 166 -10.32 -0.24 -29.50
CA TYR A 166 -9.40 -0.60 -30.56
C TYR A 166 -8.44 -1.69 -30.07
N ILE A 167 -8.21 -2.69 -30.91
CA ILE A 167 -7.40 -3.85 -30.57
C ILE A 167 -6.71 -4.43 -31.79
N CYS A 168 -5.50 -4.98 -31.61
CA CYS A 168 -4.74 -5.75 -32.61
C CYS A 168 -4.81 -7.23 -32.27
N HIS A 169 -5.86 -7.94 -32.66
CA HIS A 169 -6.06 -9.36 -32.32
C HIS A 169 -4.91 -10.26 -32.79
N ASP A 170 -4.29 -9.93 -33.93
CA ASP A 170 -3.20 -10.72 -34.53
C ASP A 170 -1.83 -10.43 -33.87
N LEU A 171 -1.76 -9.51 -32.91
CA LEU A 171 -0.52 -9.24 -32.17
C LEU A 171 -0.37 -10.24 -31.04
N HIS A 172 0.67 -11.08 -31.14
CA HIS A 172 1.04 -12.04 -30.11
C HIS A 172 2.46 -11.75 -29.65
N ALA A 173 2.61 -11.22 -28.43
CA ALA A 173 3.91 -10.93 -27.84
C ALA A 173 4.31 -12.03 -26.85
N ASP A 174 5.52 -12.56 -27.00
CA ASP A 174 6.11 -13.45 -26.00
C ASP A 174 6.75 -12.62 -24.88
N PHE A 175 5.99 -12.35 -23.83
CA PHE A 175 6.50 -11.63 -22.66
C PHE A 175 7.15 -12.54 -21.60
N THR A 176 7.43 -13.80 -21.95
CA THR A 176 8.21 -14.71 -21.09
C THR A 176 9.72 -14.53 -21.27
N LYS A 177 10.16 -13.94 -22.40
CA LYS A 177 11.57 -13.74 -22.75
C LYS A 177 11.96 -12.28 -22.68
N ILE A 178 13.02 -12.00 -21.93
CA ILE A 178 13.60 -10.65 -21.86
C ILE A 178 14.13 -10.24 -23.22
N GLY A 179 13.80 -9.01 -23.63
CA GLY A 179 14.24 -8.43 -24.91
C GLY A 179 13.25 -7.43 -25.48
N LYS A 180 13.60 -6.85 -26.63
CA LYS A 180 12.76 -5.92 -27.39
C LYS A 180 12.25 -6.61 -28.63
N THR A 181 10.96 -6.47 -28.91
CA THR A 181 10.33 -6.94 -30.14
C THR A 181 9.51 -5.81 -30.74
N ASP A 182 9.75 -5.54 -32.02
CA ASP A 182 9.07 -4.48 -32.76
C ASP A 182 7.97 -5.10 -33.65
N TYR A 183 6.83 -4.41 -33.67
CA TYR A 183 5.65 -4.78 -34.46
C TYR A 183 5.26 -3.59 -35.34
N ASP A 184 4.96 -3.85 -36.63
CA ASP A 184 4.50 -2.82 -37.56
C ASP A 184 2.96 -2.75 -37.51
N ILE A 185 2.41 -1.66 -37.01
CA ILE A 185 0.98 -1.47 -36.76
C ILE A 185 0.37 -0.57 -37.85
N ASP A 186 -0.67 -1.05 -38.49
CA ASP A 186 -1.38 -0.31 -39.53
C ASP A 186 -1.87 1.05 -39.04
N GLY A 187 -1.45 2.11 -39.75
CA GLY A 187 -1.78 3.49 -39.42
C GLY A 187 -0.97 4.14 -38.27
N TYR A 188 -0.14 3.36 -37.55
CA TYR A 188 0.63 3.87 -36.41
C TYR A 188 2.15 3.67 -36.54
N GLY A 189 2.62 2.72 -37.37
CA GLY A 189 4.03 2.39 -37.51
C GLY A 189 4.54 1.47 -36.39
N ILE A 190 5.79 1.63 -35.98
CA ILE A 190 6.46 0.70 -35.07
C ILE A 190 5.96 0.86 -33.62
N PHE A 191 5.48 -0.26 -33.08
CA PHE A 191 5.16 -0.46 -31.67
C PHE A 191 6.15 -1.45 -31.04
N THR A 192 6.79 -1.08 -29.95
CA THR A 192 7.80 -1.90 -29.28
C THR A 192 7.26 -2.52 -27.99
N VAL A 193 7.35 -3.82 -27.84
CA VAL A 193 7.22 -4.51 -26.56
C VAL A 193 8.61 -4.79 -26.00
N HIS A 194 8.95 -4.16 -24.89
CA HIS A 194 10.23 -4.32 -24.20
C HIS A 194 10.02 -5.12 -22.92
N VAL A 195 10.29 -6.40 -22.95
CA VAL A 195 10.23 -7.29 -21.79
C VAL A 195 11.52 -7.13 -20.98
N ILE A 196 11.38 -6.82 -19.71
CA ILE A 196 12.50 -6.56 -18.78
C ILE A 196 12.56 -7.60 -17.68
N ASP A 197 13.74 -7.72 -17.06
CA ASP A 197 13.88 -8.41 -15.77
C ASP A 197 13.07 -7.65 -14.72
N SER A 198 12.11 -8.33 -14.11
CA SER A 198 11.16 -7.73 -13.17
C SER A 198 11.80 -7.23 -11.86
N VAL A 199 12.99 -7.72 -11.54
CA VAL A 199 13.63 -7.53 -10.22
C VAL A 199 14.80 -6.55 -10.28
N LYS A 200 15.56 -6.57 -11.36
CA LYS A 200 16.86 -5.91 -11.49
C LYS A 200 16.86 -4.43 -11.14
N ASP A 201 15.97 -3.66 -11.75
CA ASP A 201 15.99 -2.19 -11.59
C ASP A 201 15.61 -1.76 -10.17
N TYR A 202 14.65 -2.46 -9.57
CA TYR A 202 14.27 -2.22 -8.18
C TYR A 202 15.39 -2.59 -7.20
N VAL A 203 16.05 -3.73 -7.40
CA VAL A 203 17.20 -4.13 -6.56
C VAL A 203 18.33 -3.12 -6.65
N GLN A 204 18.63 -2.62 -7.85
CA GLN A 204 19.64 -1.55 -8.03
C GLN A 204 19.27 -0.28 -7.25
N LEU A 205 17.98 0.09 -7.21
CA LEU A 205 17.52 1.22 -6.41
C LEU A 205 17.73 0.96 -4.92
N MET A 206 17.44 -0.24 -4.42
CA MET A 206 17.69 -0.59 -3.00
C MET A 206 19.18 -0.54 -2.64
N GLU A 207 20.06 -1.01 -3.53
CA GLU A 207 21.53 -0.92 -3.34
C GLU A 207 22.03 0.55 -3.30
N GLN A 208 21.34 1.49 -3.96
CA GLN A 208 21.66 2.92 -3.90
C GLN A 208 21.15 3.60 -2.62
N ILE A 209 20.05 3.10 -2.05
CA ILE A 209 19.42 3.67 -0.85
C ILE A 209 20.11 3.21 0.43
N PHE A 210 20.43 1.92 0.52
CA PHE A 210 20.89 1.26 1.73
C PHE A 210 22.35 0.82 1.66
N ASP A 211 22.98 0.67 2.83
CA ASP A 211 24.34 0.11 2.96
C ASP A 211 24.27 -1.42 3.08
N PHE A 212 24.29 -2.10 1.93
CA PHE A 212 24.24 -3.56 1.89
C PHE A 212 25.46 -4.22 2.55
N SER A 213 26.61 -3.56 2.58
CA SER A 213 27.81 -4.06 3.27
C SER A 213 27.56 -4.19 4.78
N LYS A 214 27.07 -3.12 5.40
CA LYS A 214 26.71 -3.12 6.82
C LYS A 214 25.58 -4.09 7.14
N MET A 215 24.54 -4.17 6.28
CA MET A 215 23.46 -5.16 6.49
C MET A 215 23.99 -6.59 6.46
N LYS A 216 24.96 -6.87 5.59
CA LYS A 216 25.60 -8.18 5.50
C LYS A 216 26.36 -8.53 6.79
N GLU A 217 27.01 -7.57 7.43
CA GLU A 217 27.64 -7.75 8.74
C GLU A 217 26.63 -8.14 9.83
N LEU A 218 25.43 -7.53 9.84
CA LEU A 218 24.34 -7.89 10.75
C LEU A 218 23.89 -9.33 10.49
N LEU A 219 23.54 -9.62 9.25
CA LEU A 219 22.92 -10.89 8.84
C LEU A 219 23.89 -12.10 8.93
N SER A 220 25.19 -11.84 8.81
CA SER A 220 26.25 -12.86 9.03
C SER A 220 26.63 -13.06 10.50
N GLY A 221 26.06 -12.28 11.41
CA GLY A 221 26.35 -12.35 12.84
C GLY A 221 27.60 -11.60 13.31
N GLN A 222 28.26 -10.82 12.42
CA GLN A 222 29.47 -10.06 12.80
C GLN A 222 29.17 -8.90 13.74
N THR A 223 27.97 -8.35 13.68
CA THR A 223 27.58 -7.17 14.48
C THR A 223 27.07 -7.55 15.87
N MET A 224 26.18 -8.54 15.97
CA MET A 224 25.42 -8.88 17.20
C MET A 224 25.50 -10.37 17.57
N GLY A 225 26.36 -11.15 16.92
CA GLY A 225 26.30 -12.60 16.96
C GLY A 225 25.21 -13.13 16.03
N GLN A 226 24.79 -14.37 16.22
CA GLN A 226 23.78 -14.99 15.37
C GLN A 226 22.51 -14.12 15.31
N PHE A 227 22.12 -13.76 14.09
CA PHE A 227 20.94 -12.95 13.81
C PHE A 227 20.09 -13.63 12.73
N ASN A 228 18.99 -14.23 13.15
CA ASN A 228 18.12 -15.00 12.27
C ASN A 228 16.92 -14.15 11.84
N VAL A 229 16.71 -14.06 10.54
CA VAL A 229 15.51 -13.44 9.96
C VAL A 229 14.48 -14.51 9.58
N LEU A 230 13.23 -14.12 9.41
CA LEU A 230 12.19 -14.93 8.80
C LEU A 230 11.30 -14.01 7.94
N ILE A 231 11.31 -14.23 6.64
CA ILE A 231 10.62 -13.36 5.67
C ILE A 231 9.53 -14.16 4.96
N ASP A 232 8.33 -13.62 4.94
CA ASP A 232 7.17 -14.25 4.30
C ASP A 232 6.60 -13.37 3.19
N SER A 233 6.70 -13.83 1.95
CA SER A 233 6.16 -13.14 0.77
C SER A 233 4.69 -13.48 0.51
N LEU A 234 4.04 -14.29 1.34
CA LEU A 234 2.63 -14.69 1.24
C LEU A 234 2.23 -15.15 -0.19
N TYR A 235 3.16 -15.80 -0.91
CA TYR A 235 3.03 -16.18 -2.33
C TYR A 235 2.77 -15.01 -3.29
N GLY A 236 3.04 -13.78 -2.86
CA GLY A 236 2.87 -12.56 -3.64
C GLY A 236 4.10 -12.14 -4.45
N ALA A 237 4.02 -10.93 -4.99
CA ALA A 237 5.02 -10.37 -5.90
C ALA A 237 6.42 -10.21 -5.30
N THR A 238 6.54 -10.14 -3.98
CA THR A 238 7.84 -9.86 -3.33
C THR A 238 8.82 -11.01 -3.36
N GLY A 239 8.37 -12.24 -3.58
CA GLY A 239 9.22 -13.44 -3.49
C GLY A 239 10.52 -13.36 -4.30
N PRO A 240 10.48 -13.12 -5.62
CA PRO A 240 11.70 -12.97 -6.43
C PRO A 240 12.63 -11.84 -5.96
N TYR A 241 12.07 -10.70 -5.54
CA TYR A 241 12.86 -9.57 -5.01
C TYR A 241 13.56 -9.91 -3.71
N VAL A 242 12.84 -10.56 -2.79
CA VAL A 242 13.36 -11.00 -1.49
C VAL A 242 14.50 -12.01 -1.70
N ASN A 243 14.33 -12.97 -2.59
CA ASN A 243 15.39 -13.94 -2.92
C ASN A 243 16.63 -13.23 -3.46
N THR A 244 16.48 -12.33 -4.40
CA THR A 244 17.64 -11.60 -4.96
C THR A 244 18.30 -10.70 -3.92
N ILE A 245 17.53 -9.93 -3.14
CA ILE A 245 18.10 -9.01 -2.14
C ILE A 245 18.71 -9.76 -0.96
N LEU A 246 17.92 -10.60 -0.28
CA LEU A 246 18.35 -11.19 0.98
C LEU A 246 19.23 -12.42 0.79
N VAL A 247 18.90 -13.29 -0.16
CA VAL A 247 19.68 -14.53 -0.37
C VAL A 247 20.91 -14.23 -1.24
N GLU A 248 20.74 -13.72 -2.46
CA GLU A 248 21.85 -13.59 -3.40
C GLU A 248 22.80 -12.41 -3.02
N LYS A 249 22.26 -11.25 -2.63
CA LYS A 249 23.05 -10.07 -2.34
C LYS A 249 23.53 -10.03 -0.89
N LEU A 250 22.68 -10.34 0.07
CA LEU A 250 22.98 -10.23 1.49
C LEU A 250 23.43 -11.55 2.16
N GLY A 251 23.30 -12.70 1.46
CA GLY A 251 23.84 -13.99 1.90
C GLY A 251 23.01 -14.70 2.98
N VAL A 252 21.73 -14.37 3.10
CA VAL A 252 20.80 -15.05 4.01
C VAL A 252 20.51 -16.46 3.49
N ASP A 253 20.45 -17.45 4.39
CA ASP A 253 20.09 -18.83 4.02
C ASP A 253 18.65 -18.87 3.47
N PRO A 254 18.41 -19.45 2.27
CA PRO A 254 17.09 -19.54 1.66
C PRO A 254 16.00 -20.17 2.53
N LYS A 255 16.37 -21.02 3.50
CA LYS A 255 15.41 -21.64 4.44
C LYS A 255 14.64 -20.62 5.29
N PHE A 256 15.15 -19.40 5.42
CA PHE A 256 14.50 -18.31 6.15
C PHE A 256 13.54 -17.48 5.29
N MET A 257 13.40 -17.85 4.01
CA MET A 257 12.48 -17.23 3.08
C MET A 257 11.25 -18.13 2.89
N SER A 258 10.08 -17.64 3.29
CA SER A 258 8.82 -18.39 3.19
C SER A 258 7.97 -17.87 2.04
N HIS A 259 7.23 -18.78 1.39
CA HIS A 259 6.22 -18.48 0.38
C HIS A 259 6.72 -17.54 -0.74
N THR A 260 7.99 -17.69 -1.17
CA THR A 260 8.63 -16.80 -2.16
C THR A 260 8.32 -17.13 -3.61
N THR A 261 7.65 -18.23 -3.90
CA THR A 261 7.17 -18.55 -5.25
C THR A 261 5.78 -17.96 -5.44
N PRO A 262 5.59 -16.95 -6.30
CA PRO A 262 4.28 -16.37 -6.53
C PRO A 262 3.27 -17.39 -7.03
N LYS A 263 2.03 -17.30 -6.55
CA LYS A 263 0.92 -18.16 -6.95
C LYS A 263 -0.30 -17.33 -7.36
N PRO A 264 -1.06 -17.74 -8.40
CA PRO A 264 -2.22 -16.98 -8.87
C PRO A 264 -3.34 -16.81 -7.83
N ASP A 265 -3.40 -17.70 -6.85
CA ASP A 265 -4.36 -17.74 -5.75
C ASP A 265 -3.74 -17.44 -4.38
N PHE A 266 -2.47 -17.01 -4.35
CA PHE A 266 -1.69 -16.80 -3.12
C PHE A 266 -1.73 -18.01 -2.18
N GLY A 267 -1.74 -19.23 -2.74
CA GLY A 267 -1.81 -20.47 -1.96
C GLY A 267 -3.17 -20.71 -1.29
N GLY A 268 -4.21 -20.08 -1.79
CA GLY A 268 -5.58 -20.18 -1.25
C GLY A 268 -5.85 -19.28 -0.03
N GLY A 269 -4.91 -18.38 0.31
CA GLY A 269 -5.02 -17.48 1.47
C GLY A 269 -5.28 -16.01 1.10
N HIS A 270 -5.27 -15.17 2.13
CA HIS A 270 -5.24 -13.71 2.00
C HIS A 270 -3.78 -13.25 2.06
N PRO A 271 -3.24 -12.60 1.01
CA PRO A 271 -1.88 -12.07 1.04
C PRO A 271 -1.84 -10.71 1.77
N ASP A 272 -2.27 -10.68 3.03
CA ASP A 272 -2.34 -9.46 3.86
C ASP A 272 -1.41 -9.61 5.08
N PRO A 273 -0.38 -8.76 5.23
CA PRO A 273 0.64 -8.88 6.27
C PRO A 273 0.15 -8.35 7.62
N ASN A 274 -0.81 -9.03 8.21
CA ASN A 274 -1.32 -8.74 9.55
C ASN A 274 -1.29 -10.00 10.44
N LEU A 275 -1.57 -9.82 11.73
CA LEU A 275 -1.49 -10.89 12.72
C LEU A 275 -2.46 -12.06 12.44
N THR A 276 -3.54 -11.81 11.72
CA THR A 276 -4.57 -12.81 11.40
C THR A 276 -4.17 -13.64 10.17
N TYR A 277 -3.78 -12.98 9.08
CA TYR A 277 -3.55 -13.65 7.81
C TYR A 277 -2.11 -14.15 7.63
N ALA A 278 -1.11 -13.46 8.20
CA ALA A 278 0.26 -13.95 8.26
C ALA A 278 0.53 -14.88 9.48
N LYS A 279 -0.48 -15.66 9.86
CA LYS A 279 -0.47 -16.48 11.10
C LYS A 279 0.72 -17.43 11.18
N GLN A 280 1.12 -18.06 10.08
CA GLN A 280 2.25 -18.99 10.07
C GLN A 280 3.55 -18.29 10.45
N LEU A 281 3.81 -17.09 9.92
CA LEU A 281 4.96 -16.27 10.33
C LEU A 281 4.88 -15.92 11.81
N VAL A 282 3.72 -15.43 12.28
CA VAL A 282 3.51 -15.02 13.68
C VAL A 282 3.77 -16.20 14.64
N ASP A 283 3.20 -17.37 14.35
CA ASP A 283 3.35 -18.55 15.19
C ASP A 283 4.81 -19.06 15.19
N THR A 284 5.52 -18.93 14.07
CA THR A 284 6.93 -19.30 14.00
C THR A 284 7.81 -18.32 14.78
N MET A 285 7.56 -17.02 14.65
CA MET A 285 8.28 -16.00 15.42
C MET A 285 8.10 -16.16 16.95
N LYS A 286 6.91 -16.60 17.40
CA LYS A 286 6.64 -16.86 18.83
C LYS A 286 7.51 -17.95 19.43
N LYS A 287 8.12 -18.83 18.62
CA LYS A 287 9.06 -19.85 19.10
C LYS A 287 10.39 -19.26 19.59
N GLY A 288 10.68 -18.00 19.25
CA GLY A 288 11.88 -17.29 19.70
C GLY A 288 13.18 -17.68 19.00
N GLU A 289 13.10 -18.39 17.88
CA GLU A 289 14.26 -18.85 17.09
C GLU A 289 14.75 -17.81 16.08
N HIS A 290 13.94 -16.77 15.82
CA HIS A 290 14.21 -15.70 14.87
C HIS A 290 14.21 -14.34 15.57
N ASP A 291 15.11 -13.46 15.17
CA ASP A 291 15.31 -12.14 15.79
C ASP A 291 14.53 -11.04 15.05
N PHE A 292 14.24 -11.25 13.76
CA PHE A 292 13.49 -10.33 12.90
C PHE A 292 12.57 -11.10 11.98
N GLY A 293 11.30 -10.69 11.93
CA GLY A 293 10.30 -11.20 11.00
C GLY A 293 9.69 -10.10 10.17
N ALA A 294 9.43 -10.36 8.87
CA ALA A 294 8.67 -9.47 8.02
C ALA A 294 7.74 -10.26 7.08
N ALA A 295 6.57 -9.70 6.81
CA ALA A 295 5.66 -10.19 5.77
C ALA A 295 5.25 -9.05 4.85
N PHE A 296 4.89 -9.41 3.60
CA PHE A 296 4.49 -8.47 2.55
C PHE A 296 3.16 -8.90 1.92
N ASP A 297 2.38 -7.93 1.42
CA ASP A 297 1.13 -8.25 0.73
C ASP A 297 1.32 -8.70 -0.74
N GLY A 298 0.21 -8.98 -1.40
CA GLY A 298 0.21 -9.58 -2.74
C GLY A 298 1.01 -8.81 -3.77
N ASP A 299 0.94 -7.49 -3.80
CA ASP A 299 1.68 -6.62 -4.73
C ASP A 299 2.92 -5.94 -4.13
N GLY A 300 3.23 -6.23 -2.85
CA GLY A 300 4.46 -5.83 -2.18
C GLY A 300 4.50 -4.39 -1.69
N ASP A 301 3.37 -3.71 -1.62
CA ASP A 301 3.31 -2.33 -1.16
C ASP A 301 3.15 -2.20 0.36
N ARG A 302 2.76 -3.27 1.09
CA ARG A 302 2.60 -3.30 2.54
C ARG A 302 3.64 -4.18 3.23
N ASN A 303 3.82 -3.94 4.54
CA ASN A 303 4.74 -4.71 5.36
C ASN A 303 4.24 -4.87 6.79
N MET A 304 4.52 -6.01 7.40
CA MET A 304 4.44 -6.24 8.85
C MET A 304 5.84 -6.53 9.39
N ILE A 305 6.18 -5.96 10.54
CA ILE A 305 7.46 -6.18 11.23
C ILE A 305 7.21 -6.86 12.57
N LEU A 306 7.97 -7.92 12.83
CA LEU A 306 7.97 -8.67 14.07
C LEU A 306 9.39 -8.76 14.64
N GLY A 307 9.48 -8.64 15.95
CA GLY A 307 10.69 -8.98 16.69
C GLY A 307 10.64 -10.41 17.25
N LYS A 308 11.69 -10.78 17.96
CA LYS A 308 11.81 -12.07 18.66
C LYS A 308 10.61 -12.34 19.56
N ASN A 309 10.23 -13.60 19.70
CA ASN A 309 9.07 -14.06 20.47
C ASN A 309 7.72 -13.54 19.94
N GLY A 310 7.69 -13.07 18.68
CA GLY A 310 6.49 -12.52 18.06
C GLY A 310 6.15 -11.10 18.53
N PHE A 311 7.15 -10.34 19.01
CA PHE A 311 6.94 -8.93 19.36
C PHE A 311 6.45 -8.16 18.15
N PHE A 312 5.19 -7.72 18.19
CA PHE A 312 4.54 -7.01 17.09
C PHE A 312 4.87 -5.53 17.13
N VAL A 313 5.36 -5.00 16.01
CA VAL A 313 5.55 -3.55 15.81
C VAL A 313 4.33 -3.01 15.09
N THR A 314 3.56 -2.12 15.76
CA THR A 314 2.43 -1.48 15.08
C THR A 314 2.91 -0.63 13.90
N PRO A 315 2.13 -0.48 12.83
CA PRO A 315 2.52 0.42 11.72
C PRO A 315 2.83 1.85 12.15
N SER A 316 2.08 2.37 13.14
CA SER A 316 2.32 3.71 13.68
C SER A 316 3.68 3.83 14.39
N ASP A 317 4.06 2.81 15.18
CA ASP A 317 5.37 2.76 15.83
C ASP A 317 6.49 2.52 14.81
N SER A 318 6.27 1.62 13.84
CA SER A 318 7.24 1.37 12.77
C SER A 318 7.60 2.65 12.02
N LEU A 319 6.59 3.44 11.61
CA LEU A 319 6.78 4.73 10.95
C LEU A 319 7.59 5.69 11.82
N ALA A 320 7.26 5.80 13.12
CA ALA A 320 7.93 6.70 14.03
C ALA A 320 9.37 6.29 14.34
N VAL A 321 9.63 4.99 14.50
CA VAL A 321 10.99 4.44 14.68
C VAL A 321 11.84 4.70 13.46
N ILE A 322 11.32 4.46 12.25
CA ILE A 322 12.01 4.77 11.01
C ILE A 322 12.31 6.27 10.92
N ALA A 323 11.32 7.14 11.20
CA ALA A 323 11.47 8.59 11.18
C ALA A 323 12.61 9.06 12.11
N ALA A 324 12.64 8.54 13.34
CA ALA A 324 13.66 8.88 14.33
C ALA A 324 15.08 8.43 13.94
N ASN A 325 15.19 7.48 13.03
CA ASN A 325 16.46 6.84 12.64
C ASN A 325 16.79 6.99 11.14
N LEU A 326 16.11 7.85 10.37
CA LEU A 326 16.36 8.03 8.93
C LEU A 326 17.83 8.35 8.62
N LYS A 327 18.54 9.04 9.52
CA LYS A 327 19.97 9.35 9.37
C LYS A 327 20.87 8.11 9.35
N CYS A 328 20.38 6.92 9.72
CA CYS A 328 21.10 5.65 9.55
C CYS A 328 21.15 5.20 8.09
N ILE A 329 20.27 5.72 7.24
CA ILE A 329 20.12 5.32 5.84
C ILE A 329 20.90 6.28 4.94
N PRO A 330 21.88 5.80 4.12
CA PRO A 330 22.72 6.63 3.28
C PRO A 330 21.95 7.59 2.37
N TYR A 331 20.82 7.17 1.81
CA TYR A 331 19.98 8.02 0.99
C TYR A 331 19.58 9.34 1.67
N PHE A 332 19.17 9.30 2.95
CA PHE A 332 18.77 10.50 3.70
C PHE A 332 19.97 11.29 4.23
N GLN A 333 21.14 10.66 4.40
CA GLN A 333 22.38 11.38 4.69
C GLN A 333 22.77 12.29 3.52
N GLN A 334 22.56 11.83 2.28
CA GLN A 334 22.92 12.56 1.06
C GLN A 334 21.85 13.59 0.66
N ASN A 335 20.56 13.24 0.77
CA ASN A 335 19.47 14.07 0.26
C ASN A 335 18.78 14.94 1.33
N GLY A 336 19.12 14.74 2.60
CA GLY A 336 18.46 15.40 3.72
C GLY A 336 17.06 14.84 3.99
N ILE A 337 16.42 15.35 5.06
CA ILE A 337 15.06 14.99 5.47
C ILE A 337 14.21 16.25 5.39
N LYS A 338 13.14 16.21 4.59
CA LYS A 338 12.29 17.37 4.26
C LYS A 338 11.09 17.50 5.20
N GLY A 339 10.50 16.38 5.61
CA GLY A 339 9.32 16.33 6.47
C GLY A 339 8.74 14.93 6.56
N TYR A 340 7.72 14.79 7.39
CA TYR A 340 7.01 13.54 7.65
C TYR A 340 5.53 13.69 7.37
N ALA A 341 4.86 12.58 7.04
CA ALA A 341 3.40 12.55 6.95
C ALA A 341 2.84 11.21 7.45
N ARG A 342 1.61 11.26 7.93
CA ARG A 342 0.80 10.08 8.22
C ARG A 342 -0.64 10.28 7.76
N SER A 343 -1.33 9.18 7.49
CA SER A 343 -2.78 9.27 7.33
C SER A 343 -3.47 9.63 8.65
N MET A 344 -4.62 10.26 8.58
CA MET A 344 -5.37 10.72 9.76
C MET A 344 -5.68 9.57 10.75
N PRO A 345 -6.07 8.35 10.31
CA PRO A 345 -6.33 7.25 11.24
C PRO A 345 -5.06 6.71 11.92
N THR A 346 -3.88 6.93 11.35
CA THR A 346 -2.60 6.50 11.93
C THR A 346 -2.34 7.26 13.24
N ALA A 347 -1.92 6.57 14.30
CA ALA A 347 -1.62 7.20 15.57
C ALA A 347 -0.44 8.18 15.48
N GLY A 348 -0.45 9.19 16.34
CA GLY A 348 0.44 10.35 16.28
C GLY A 348 1.88 10.11 16.77
N ALA A 349 2.40 8.89 16.70
CA ALA A 349 3.76 8.59 17.14
C ALA A 349 4.83 9.37 16.35
N VAL A 350 4.68 9.46 15.03
CA VAL A 350 5.61 10.21 14.17
C VAL A 350 5.53 11.73 14.38
N ASP A 351 4.38 12.25 14.85
CA ASP A 351 4.20 13.68 15.14
C ASP A 351 5.19 14.14 16.24
N ARG A 352 5.50 13.24 17.19
CA ARG A 352 6.43 13.51 18.28
C ARG A 352 7.87 13.57 17.78
N VAL A 353 8.22 12.71 16.84
CA VAL A 353 9.53 12.75 16.16
C VAL A 353 9.66 14.05 15.37
N ALA A 354 8.64 14.43 14.62
CA ALA A 354 8.61 15.68 13.86
C ALA A 354 8.82 16.89 14.77
N LYS A 355 8.11 16.93 15.91
CA LYS A 355 8.26 17.99 16.93
C LYS A 355 9.69 18.07 17.49
N GLU A 356 10.28 16.93 17.83
CA GLU A 356 11.65 16.87 18.39
C GLU A 356 12.70 17.28 17.34
N THR A 357 12.52 16.89 16.09
CA THR A 357 13.44 17.21 15.00
C THR A 357 13.23 18.60 14.40
N GLY A 358 12.13 19.27 14.72
CA GLY A 358 11.75 20.57 14.15
C GLY A 358 11.36 20.50 12.68
N LEU A 359 11.01 19.30 12.16
CA LEU A 359 10.63 19.10 10.77
C LEU A 359 9.12 19.19 10.58
N PRO A 360 8.65 19.58 9.37
CA PRO A 360 7.23 19.62 9.04
C PRO A 360 6.55 18.26 9.21
N MET A 361 5.31 18.28 9.70
CA MET A 361 4.43 17.13 9.85
C MET A 361 3.10 17.39 9.16
N TYR A 362 2.66 16.42 8.32
CA TYR A 362 1.40 16.51 7.58
C TYR A 362 0.47 15.37 7.99
N GLU A 363 -0.76 15.70 8.39
CA GLU A 363 -1.86 14.75 8.58
C GLU A 363 -2.75 14.77 7.33
N THR A 364 -2.84 13.64 6.62
CA THR A 364 -3.58 13.55 5.36
C THR A 364 -4.76 12.58 5.49
N PRO A 365 -5.73 12.60 4.55
CA PRO A 365 -6.66 11.49 4.40
C PRO A 365 -5.93 10.18 4.11
N THR A 366 -6.64 9.05 4.21
CA THR A 366 -6.14 7.77 3.71
C THR A 366 -6.04 7.80 2.19
N GLY A 367 -4.92 7.35 1.66
CA GLY A 367 -4.65 7.26 0.23
C GLY A 367 -3.30 7.86 -0.16
N TRP A 368 -2.50 7.09 -0.86
CA TRP A 368 -1.10 7.42 -1.16
C TRP A 368 -0.93 8.64 -2.07
N LYS A 369 -1.97 9.01 -2.85
CA LYS A 369 -1.98 10.21 -3.71
C LYS A 369 -1.66 11.50 -2.95
N PHE A 370 -2.12 11.64 -1.70
CA PHE A 370 -1.87 12.83 -0.87
C PHE A 370 -0.39 12.95 -0.49
N PHE A 371 0.24 11.82 -0.19
CA PHE A 371 1.69 11.80 0.05
C PHE A 371 2.48 12.08 -1.22
N GLY A 372 2.03 11.56 -2.37
CA GLY A 372 2.65 11.82 -3.66
C GLY A 372 2.72 13.30 -4.00
N ASN A 373 1.63 14.06 -3.76
CA ASN A 373 1.59 15.51 -3.95
C ASN A 373 2.64 16.23 -3.09
N LEU A 374 2.73 15.87 -1.81
CA LEU A 374 3.72 16.45 -0.89
C LEU A 374 5.17 16.11 -1.29
N MET A 375 5.40 14.88 -1.77
CA MET A 375 6.71 14.45 -2.27
C MET A 375 7.12 15.22 -3.53
N ASP A 376 6.20 15.39 -4.49
CA ASP A 376 6.45 16.12 -5.73
C ASP A 376 6.69 17.62 -5.49
N ALA A 377 6.06 18.17 -4.45
CA ALA A 377 6.32 19.53 -3.98
C ALA A 377 7.61 19.67 -3.13
N GLY A 378 8.38 18.60 -2.96
CA GLY A 378 9.62 18.63 -2.16
C GLY A 378 9.43 18.83 -0.65
N LYS A 379 8.24 18.50 -0.12
CA LYS A 379 7.86 18.74 1.29
C LYS A 379 7.97 17.50 2.17
N LEU A 380 8.13 16.31 1.60
CA LEU A 380 7.99 15.04 2.29
C LEU A 380 9.14 14.10 1.97
N SER A 381 9.71 13.46 3.00
CA SER A 381 10.71 12.40 2.87
C SER A 381 10.21 11.04 3.30
N LEU A 382 9.35 10.95 4.31
CA LEU A 382 8.84 9.70 4.86
C LEU A 382 7.36 9.82 5.19
N CYS A 383 6.60 8.78 4.87
CA CYS A 383 5.19 8.71 5.22
C CYS A 383 4.73 7.27 5.49
N GLY A 384 3.56 7.14 6.13
CA GLY A 384 2.97 5.84 6.40
C GLY A 384 1.51 5.91 6.79
N GLU A 385 0.91 4.72 6.74
CA GLU A 385 -0.48 4.47 7.10
C GLU A 385 -0.57 3.30 8.08
N GLU A 386 -1.56 3.34 8.96
CA GLU A 386 -1.86 2.27 9.92
C GLU A 386 -2.21 0.94 9.23
N SER A 387 -2.52 0.99 7.95
CA SER A 387 -2.83 -0.16 7.11
C SER A 387 -1.59 -0.88 6.58
N PHE A 388 -0.49 -0.82 7.30
CA PHE A 388 0.78 -1.47 6.98
C PHE A 388 1.52 -0.89 5.76
N GLY A 389 1.17 0.31 5.31
CA GLY A 389 1.86 1.03 4.25
C GLY A 389 2.91 1.99 4.80
N THR A 390 4.15 1.87 4.34
CA THR A 390 5.26 2.78 4.65
C THR A 390 6.05 3.05 3.38
N GLY A 391 6.54 4.26 3.20
CA GLY A 391 7.37 4.61 2.05
C GLY A 391 8.07 5.94 2.20
N SER A 392 8.96 6.24 1.28
CA SER A 392 9.71 7.47 1.24
C SER A 392 9.68 8.09 -0.16
N ASP A 393 10.33 9.24 -0.32
CA ASP A 393 10.36 9.97 -1.59
C ASP A 393 11.24 9.33 -2.68
N HIS A 394 11.79 8.13 -2.44
CA HIS A 394 12.52 7.35 -3.44
C HIS A 394 11.64 6.90 -4.61
N ILE A 395 10.37 6.60 -4.33
CA ILE A 395 9.31 6.33 -5.31
C ILE A 395 8.05 7.12 -4.96
N ARG A 396 6.89 6.80 -5.61
CA ARG A 396 5.59 7.44 -5.32
C ARG A 396 4.52 6.44 -4.90
N GLU A 397 4.95 5.28 -4.41
CA GLU A 397 4.10 4.23 -3.84
C GLU A 397 4.61 3.81 -2.46
N LYS A 398 3.78 3.10 -1.72
CA LYS A 398 4.21 2.33 -0.54
C LYS A 398 5.22 1.28 -0.95
N ASP A 399 6.12 0.91 -0.04
CA ASP A 399 7.19 -0.04 -0.34
C ASP A 399 7.49 -0.94 0.86
N GLY A 400 6.97 -2.17 0.81
CA GLY A 400 7.12 -3.11 1.91
C GLY A 400 8.56 -3.58 2.11
N ILE A 401 9.27 -3.89 1.05
CA ILE A 401 10.67 -4.34 1.11
C ILE A 401 11.56 -3.21 1.60
N TRP A 402 11.37 -1.98 1.10
CA TRP A 402 12.08 -0.81 1.59
C TRP A 402 11.95 -0.64 3.11
N ALA A 403 10.72 -0.80 3.64
CA ALA A 403 10.49 -0.70 5.09
C ALA A 403 11.22 -1.77 5.89
N ALA A 404 11.25 -3.02 5.41
CA ALA A 404 12.01 -4.10 6.02
C ALA A 404 13.53 -3.84 5.98
N LEU A 405 14.04 -3.34 4.86
CA LEU A 405 15.46 -2.96 4.74
C LEU A 405 15.82 -1.76 5.64
N ALA A 406 14.91 -0.78 5.77
CA ALA A 406 15.07 0.32 6.71
C ALA A 406 15.22 -0.18 8.16
N TRP A 407 14.40 -1.15 8.56
CA TRP A 407 14.55 -1.80 9.87
C TRP A 407 15.88 -2.51 10.03
N LEU A 408 16.32 -3.30 9.04
CA LEU A 408 17.61 -3.99 9.09
C LEU A 408 18.78 -3.00 9.20
N GLN A 409 18.72 -1.87 8.47
CA GLN A 409 19.73 -0.82 8.57
C GLN A 409 19.75 -0.16 9.96
N ILE A 410 18.57 0.07 10.57
CA ILE A 410 18.44 0.62 11.92
C ILE A 410 18.98 -0.35 12.96
N LEU A 411 18.64 -1.64 12.85
CA LEU A 411 19.13 -2.69 13.78
C LEU A 411 20.65 -2.83 13.70
N GLN A 412 21.22 -2.75 12.50
CA GLN A 412 22.66 -2.75 12.29
C GLN A 412 23.35 -1.57 13.01
N GLU A 413 22.81 -0.37 12.88
CA GLU A 413 23.39 0.84 13.47
C GLU A 413 23.23 0.85 14.99
N LYS A 414 22.03 0.47 15.48
CA LYS A 414 21.71 0.49 16.91
C LYS A 414 22.30 -0.70 17.68
N LYS A 415 22.59 -1.80 17.02
CA LYS A 415 23.07 -3.05 17.63
C LYS A 415 22.13 -3.54 18.74
N GLN A 416 20.84 -3.49 18.48
CA GLN A 416 19.76 -3.84 19.43
C GLN A 416 18.72 -4.72 18.75
N SER A 417 17.93 -5.44 19.56
CA SER A 417 16.75 -6.16 19.07
C SER A 417 15.64 -5.19 18.66
N VAL A 418 14.70 -5.68 17.83
CA VAL A 418 13.50 -4.91 17.42
C VAL A 418 12.76 -4.38 18.64
N GLU A 419 12.51 -5.22 19.63
CA GLU A 419 11.80 -4.86 20.87
C GLU A 419 12.52 -3.74 21.63
N ASN A 420 13.85 -3.85 21.76
CA ASN A 420 14.64 -2.83 22.48
C ASN A 420 14.64 -1.49 21.75
N VAL A 421 14.73 -1.49 20.41
CA VAL A 421 14.63 -0.26 19.61
C VAL A 421 13.27 0.41 19.80
N VAL A 422 12.18 -0.35 19.80
CA VAL A 422 10.83 0.18 20.04
C VAL A 422 10.68 0.70 21.48
N LYS A 423 11.14 -0.06 22.47
CA LYS A 423 11.07 0.37 23.89
C LYS A 423 11.93 1.60 24.18
N GLU A 424 13.11 1.71 23.55
CA GLU A 424 13.93 2.92 23.61
C GLU A 424 13.20 4.12 23.01
N HIS A 425 12.55 3.91 21.86
CA HIS A 425 11.72 4.94 21.21
C HIS A 425 10.59 5.42 22.16
N TRP A 426 9.83 4.50 22.76
CA TRP A 426 8.79 4.85 23.74
C TRP A 426 9.35 5.56 24.96
N SER A 427 10.52 5.15 25.43
CA SER A 427 11.17 5.79 26.59
C SER A 427 11.61 7.22 26.32
N LYS A 428 11.85 7.57 25.05
CA LYS A 428 12.24 8.92 24.62
C LYS A 428 11.05 9.78 24.26
N TYR A 429 10.12 9.26 23.46
CA TYR A 429 9.04 10.07 22.84
C TYR A 429 7.67 9.88 23.50
N GLY A 430 7.53 8.93 24.43
CA GLY A 430 6.25 8.40 24.86
C GLY A 430 5.70 7.37 23.89
N ARG A 431 4.59 6.75 24.24
CA ARG A 431 3.95 5.69 23.46
C ARG A 431 2.57 6.11 23.01
N ASN A 432 2.31 6.05 21.70
CA ASN A 432 0.97 6.07 21.17
C ASN A 432 0.46 4.62 21.09
N VAL A 433 -0.30 4.20 22.10
CA VAL A 433 -0.91 2.87 22.12
C VAL A 433 -2.04 2.86 21.11
N PHE A 434 -2.04 1.89 20.20
CA PHE A 434 -2.94 1.86 19.07
C PHE A 434 -3.54 0.48 18.85
N THR A 435 -4.78 0.43 18.42
CA THR A 435 -5.44 -0.75 17.84
C THR A 435 -6.46 -0.35 16.80
N ARG A 436 -6.72 -1.25 15.85
CA ARG A 436 -7.77 -1.12 14.83
C ARG A 436 -8.66 -2.35 14.86
N TYR A 437 -9.96 -2.13 14.87
CA TYR A 437 -10.99 -3.15 14.77
C TYR A 437 -11.68 -3.03 13.42
N ASP A 438 -11.59 -4.06 12.60
CA ASP A 438 -12.28 -4.14 11.31
C ASP A 438 -13.52 -5.05 11.44
N TYR A 439 -14.68 -4.53 11.08
CA TYR A 439 -15.93 -5.26 10.96
C TYR A 439 -16.25 -5.41 9.48
N GLU A 440 -15.83 -6.53 8.92
CA GLU A 440 -15.96 -6.80 7.48
C GLU A 440 -17.32 -7.40 7.14
N ASN A 441 -17.74 -7.21 5.87
CA ASN A 441 -19.01 -7.75 5.34
C ASN A 441 -20.25 -7.35 6.17
N CYS A 442 -20.26 -6.12 6.69
CA CYS A 442 -21.43 -5.54 7.31
C CYS A 442 -22.49 -5.21 6.26
N ASP A 443 -23.76 -5.22 6.66
CA ASP A 443 -24.81 -4.63 5.85
C ASP A 443 -24.52 -3.15 5.59
N ALA A 444 -24.50 -2.75 4.33
CA ALA A 444 -24.14 -1.39 3.94
C ALA A 444 -25.13 -0.35 4.46
N SER A 445 -26.43 -0.69 4.56
CA SER A 445 -27.46 0.20 5.11
C SER A 445 -27.22 0.45 6.59
N GLY A 446 -27.02 -0.60 7.39
CA GLY A 446 -26.74 -0.50 8.82
C GLY A 446 -25.44 0.27 9.09
N ALA A 447 -24.40 0.01 8.32
CA ALA A 447 -23.12 0.72 8.44
C ALA A 447 -23.27 2.23 8.14
N ASN A 448 -24.00 2.61 7.10
CA ASN A 448 -24.27 4.01 6.77
C ASN A 448 -25.16 4.70 7.82
N LEU A 449 -26.17 4.00 8.37
CA LEU A 449 -27.01 4.52 9.45
C LEU A 449 -26.19 4.80 10.71
N MET A 450 -25.27 3.91 11.07
CA MET A 450 -24.34 4.13 12.17
C MET A 450 -23.49 5.40 11.97
N MET A 451 -22.87 5.57 10.81
CA MET A 451 -22.06 6.76 10.51
C MET A 451 -22.89 8.04 10.57
N THR A 452 -24.10 8.02 10.00
CA THR A 452 -25.04 9.15 10.04
C THR A 452 -25.45 9.47 11.47
N PHE A 453 -25.72 8.46 12.29
CA PHE A 453 -26.02 8.63 13.70
C PHE A 453 -24.87 9.33 14.44
N ILE A 454 -23.64 8.82 14.32
CA ILE A 454 -22.47 9.44 14.99
C ILE A 454 -22.30 10.89 14.52
N GLU A 455 -22.37 11.14 13.20
CA GLU A 455 -22.23 12.49 12.61
C GLU A 455 -23.29 13.47 13.19
N SER A 456 -24.54 13.01 13.33
CA SER A 456 -25.63 13.83 13.90
C SER A 456 -25.45 14.18 15.39
N GLN A 457 -24.71 13.34 16.14
CA GLN A 457 -24.51 13.50 17.58
C GLN A 457 -23.19 14.19 17.95
N MET A 458 -22.30 14.46 16.99
CA MET A 458 -20.93 14.97 17.27
C MET A 458 -20.93 16.18 18.19
N GLN A 459 -21.77 17.18 17.93
CA GLN A 459 -21.86 18.39 18.75
C GLN A 459 -22.41 18.12 20.17
N ALA A 460 -23.35 17.18 20.26
CA ALA A 460 -23.92 16.78 21.55
C ALA A 460 -22.93 15.98 22.41
N PHE A 461 -21.97 15.28 21.79
CA PHE A 461 -20.95 14.53 22.52
C PHE A 461 -19.93 15.45 23.21
N VAL A 462 -19.64 16.63 22.66
CA VAL A 462 -18.62 17.55 23.24
C VAL A 462 -18.99 17.91 24.68
N GLY A 463 -18.06 17.70 25.59
CA GLY A 463 -18.23 17.88 27.04
C GLY A 463 -18.89 16.71 27.77
N GLN A 464 -19.43 15.72 27.04
CA GLN A 464 -19.99 14.52 27.68
C GLN A 464 -18.87 13.62 28.24
N LYS A 465 -19.19 12.99 29.39
CA LYS A 465 -18.34 12.03 30.06
C LYS A 465 -18.88 10.60 29.79
N PHE A 466 -18.02 9.76 29.22
CA PHE A 466 -18.27 8.33 29.03
C PHE A 466 -17.39 7.52 29.98
N THR A 467 -17.92 6.46 30.54
CA THR A 467 -17.20 5.63 31.52
C THR A 467 -17.29 4.16 31.14
N ALA A 468 -16.16 3.47 31.12
CA ALA A 468 -16.06 2.03 30.97
C ALA A 468 -14.89 1.50 31.81
N ASN A 469 -15.06 0.32 32.44
CA ASN A 469 -14.06 -0.32 33.29
C ASN A 469 -13.39 0.70 34.27
N GLU A 470 -14.24 1.45 34.99
CA GLU A 470 -13.82 2.44 36.00
C GLU A 470 -13.01 3.64 35.43
N LYS A 471 -12.72 3.67 34.14
CA LYS A 471 -12.04 4.79 33.47
C LYS A 471 -13.05 5.69 32.77
N SER A 472 -12.88 6.99 32.95
CA SER A 472 -13.75 8.00 32.35
C SER A 472 -13.02 8.79 31.28
N PHE A 473 -13.76 9.13 30.21
CA PHE A 473 -13.27 9.91 29.09
C PHE A 473 -14.25 11.07 28.84
N ILE A 474 -13.76 12.29 28.77
CA ILE A 474 -14.56 13.48 28.44
C ILE A 474 -14.25 13.86 26.99
N VAL A 475 -15.29 13.98 26.17
CA VAL A 475 -15.10 14.38 24.76
C VAL A 475 -14.72 15.86 24.71
N LYS A 476 -13.55 16.13 24.16
CA LYS A 476 -13.03 17.49 23.94
C LYS A 476 -13.50 18.07 22.63
N TYR A 477 -13.54 17.24 21.58
CA TYR A 477 -13.80 17.67 20.20
C TYR A 477 -14.27 16.49 19.35
N ALA A 478 -15.17 16.74 18.42
CA ALA A 478 -15.61 15.77 17.43
C ALA A 478 -15.81 16.45 16.08
N ASP A 479 -15.32 15.83 15.01
CA ASP A 479 -15.50 16.30 13.64
C ASP A 479 -15.58 15.16 12.63
N ASN A 480 -16.00 15.48 11.41
CA ASN A 480 -15.79 14.65 10.24
C ASN A 480 -14.61 15.25 9.46
N PHE A 481 -13.46 14.59 9.49
CA PHE A 481 -12.19 15.11 9.01
C PHE A 481 -12.28 15.62 7.58
N ALA A 482 -11.84 16.83 7.36
CA ALA A 482 -11.67 17.44 6.05
C ALA A 482 -10.22 17.86 5.85
N TYR A 483 -9.74 17.76 4.63
CA TYR A 483 -8.36 18.07 4.28
C TYR A 483 -8.32 19.00 3.08
N THR A 484 -7.57 20.08 3.20
CA THR A 484 -7.19 20.95 2.09
C THR A 484 -5.74 20.67 1.74
N ASP A 485 -5.48 20.19 0.52
CA ASP A 485 -4.13 19.86 0.07
C ASP A 485 -3.30 21.15 -0.03
N PRO A 486 -2.15 21.26 0.67
CA PRO A 486 -1.34 22.49 0.67
C PRO A 486 -0.55 22.69 -0.62
N VAL A 487 -0.63 21.76 -1.58
CA VAL A 487 0.07 21.82 -2.87
C VAL A 487 -0.84 22.37 -3.96
N ASP A 488 -2.03 21.78 -4.11
CA ASP A 488 -2.96 22.12 -5.21
C ASP A 488 -4.26 22.80 -4.75
N GLY A 489 -4.48 22.93 -3.44
CA GLY A 489 -5.67 23.54 -2.86
C GLY A 489 -6.93 22.68 -2.95
N SER A 490 -6.84 21.44 -3.42
CA SER A 490 -7.99 20.53 -3.49
C SER A 490 -8.53 20.20 -2.10
N VAL A 491 -9.85 20.04 -1.99
CA VAL A 491 -10.52 19.77 -0.71
C VAL A 491 -11.15 18.39 -0.72
N SER A 492 -10.77 17.55 0.24
CA SER A 492 -11.37 16.24 0.49
C SER A 492 -12.16 16.29 1.80
N GLN A 493 -13.48 16.11 1.72
CA GLN A 493 -14.38 16.14 2.87
C GLN A 493 -14.78 14.74 3.33
N LYS A 494 -15.31 14.62 4.55
CA LYS A 494 -15.87 13.38 5.11
C LYS A 494 -14.90 12.19 5.08
N GLN A 495 -13.67 12.44 5.50
CA GLN A 495 -12.60 11.45 5.46
C GLN A 495 -12.53 10.51 6.69
N GLY A 496 -13.46 10.68 7.63
CA GLY A 496 -13.64 9.86 8.82
C GLY A 496 -14.07 10.69 10.02
N ILE A 497 -14.92 10.12 10.85
CA ILE A 497 -15.41 10.79 12.06
C ILE A 497 -14.38 10.58 13.17
N ARG A 498 -13.87 11.70 13.72
CA ARG A 498 -12.93 11.71 14.85
C ARG A 498 -13.60 12.18 16.12
N ILE A 499 -13.33 11.48 17.22
CA ILE A 499 -13.71 11.88 18.56
C ILE A 499 -12.45 11.93 19.40
N LEU A 500 -12.08 13.12 19.85
CA LEU A 500 -10.89 13.37 20.66
C LEU A 500 -11.32 13.64 22.10
N PHE A 501 -10.60 13.06 23.04
CA PHE A 501 -10.87 13.18 24.47
C PHE A 501 -9.86 14.12 25.14
N GLU A 502 -10.21 14.63 26.33
CA GLU A 502 -9.38 15.58 27.07
C GLU A 502 -8.02 15.01 27.48
N ASP A 503 -7.95 13.69 27.71
CA ASP A 503 -6.71 12.98 28.04
C ASP A 503 -5.77 12.77 26.84
N GLY A 504 -6.15 13.28 25.65
CA GLY A 504 -5.41 13.14 24.41
C GLY A 504 -5.64 11.83 23.68
N SER A 505 -6.50 10.96 24.21
CA SER A 505 -6.94 9.75 23.49
C SER A 505 -7.92 10.09 22.36
N ARG A 506 -8.07 9.14 21.42
CA ARG A 506 -8.85 9.38 20.21
C ARG A 506 -9.53 8.10 19.72
N THR A 507 -10.73 8.24 19.19
CA THR A 507 -11.39 7.21 18.38
C THR A 507 -11.73 7.75 17.01
N VAL A 508 -11.59 6.91 15.98
CA VAL A 508 -11.92 7.28 14.60
C VAL A 508 -12.80 6.20 13.98
N PHE A 509 -13.86 6.61 13.29
CA PHE A 509 -14.77 5.72 12.56
C PHE A 509 -14.70 6.01 11.08
N ARG A 510 -14.50 4.96 10.27
CA ARG A 510 -14.49 5.05 8.81
C ARG A 510 -15.25 3.89 8.18
N LEU A 511 -15.87 4.18 7.03
CA LEU A 511 -16.31 3.12 6.12
C LEU A 511 -15.24 2.93 5.04
N SER A 512 -14.86 1.69 4.84
CA SER A 512 -13.93 1.32 3.77
C SER A 512 -14.70 0.69 2.62
N GLY A 513 -14.41 1.16 1.39
CA GLY A 513 -14.96 0.61 0.15
C GLY A 513 -14.00 -0.35 -0.58
N THR A 514 -13.03 -0.96 0.12
CA THR A 514 -12.02 -1.82 -0.54
C THR A 514 -12.50 -3.23 -0.85
N GLY A 515 -13.64 -3.68 -0.29
CA GLY A 515 -14.20 -5.01 -0.51
C GLY A 515 -15.18 -5.05 -1.67
N SER A 516 -15.23 -6.18 -2.38
CA SER A 516 -16.24 -6.48 -3.41
C SER A 516 -17.60 -6.90 -2.83
N LEU A 517 -17.65 -7.17 -1.52
CA LEU A 517 -18.84 -7.62 -0.78
C LEU A 517 -19.04 -6.79 0.49
N GLY A 518 -20.25 -6.20 0.65
CA GLY A 518 -20.65 -5.49 1.86
C GLY A 518 -19.82 -4.23 2.16
N ALA A 519 -20.08 -3.64 3.35
CA ALA A 519 -19.30 -2.54 3.89
C ALA A 519 -18.32 -3.05 4.95
N THR A 520 -17.16 -2.40 5.06
CA THR A 520 -16.23 -2.62 6.16
C THR A 520 -16.20 -1.39 7.04
N ILE A 521 -16.61 -1.54 8.30
CA ILE A 521 -16.46 -0.50 9.32
C ILE A 521 -15.09 -0.67 9.95
N ARG A 522 -14.34 0.42 10.01
CA ARG A 522 -13.04 0.49 10.70
C ARG A 522 -13.12 1.42 11.89
N LEU A 523 -12.90 0.86 13.06
CA LEU A 523 -12.75 1.58 14.32
C LEU A 523 -11.27 1.63 14.69
N TYR A 524 -10.74 2.83 14.77
CA TYR A 524 -9.35 3.08 15.22
C TYR A 524 -9.40 3.68 16.62
N VAL A 525 -8.54 3.20 17.49
CA VAL A 525 -8.47 3.64 18.88
C VAL A 525 -7.02 3.88 19.22
N ASP A 526 -6.69 5.07 19.68
CA ASP A 526 -5.36 5.39 20.17
C ASP A 526 -5.37 6.23 21.46
N SER A 527 -4.35 6.01 22.28
CA SER A 527 -4.12 6.71 23.54
C SER A 527 -2.64 7.01 23.69
N PHE A 528 -2.33 8.18 24.23
CA PHE A 528 -0.94 8.58 24.49
C PHE A 528 -0.54 8.32 25.94
N ILE A 529 0.65 7.74 26.11
CA ILE A 529 1.31 7.55 27.40
C ILE A 529 2.62 8.33 27.39
N ASP A 530 2.76 9.28 28.31
CA ASP A 530 3.97 10.08 28.42
C ASP A 530 5.19 9.23 28.81
N ALA A 531 6.37 9.58 28.31
CA ALA A 531 7.61 8.88 28.59
C ALA A 531 7.98 8.81 30.09
N SER A 532 7.46 9.72 30.91
CA SER A 532 7.65 9.71 32.36
C SER A 532 6.81 8.65 33.07
N ASP A 533 5.71 8.20 32.48
CA ASP A 533 4.83 7.17 33.06
C ASP A 533 5.39 5.76 32.82
N LYS A 534 6.46 5.43 33.53
CA LYS A 534 7.15 4.15 33.39
C LYS A 534 6.28 2.95 33.76
N GLN A 535 5.23 3.15 34.56
CA GLN A 535 4.34 2.07 34.98
C GLN A 535 3.46 1.60 33.83
N ARG A 536 2.90 2.51 33.03
CA ARG A 536 1.99 2.17 31.92
C ARG A 536 2.69 2.01 30.57
N LEU A 537 3.87 2.60 30.41
CA LEU A 537 4.57 2.68 29.11
C LEU A 537 4.75 1.33 28.42
N PHE A 538 4.97 0.26 29.18
CA PHE A 538 5.25 -1.09 28.68
C PHE A 538 4.13 -2.10 28.91
N GLN A 539 2.97 -1.65 29.42
CA GLN A 539 1.81 -2.54 29.59
C GLN A 539 1.22 -2.99 28.26
N SER A 540 0.42 -4.04 28.29
CA SER A 540 -0.28 -4.56 27.12
C SER A 540 -1.18 -3.49 26.49
N SER A 541 -1.13 -3.38 25.14
CA SER A 541 -2.01 -2.47 24.39
C SER A 541 -3.49 -2.82 24.61
N GLU A 542 -3.81 -4.12 24.71
CA GLU A 542 -5.17 -4.59 24.95
C GLU A 542 -5.71 -4.05 26.30
N GLU A 543 -4.94 -4.21 27.38
CA GLU A 543 -5.35 -3.72 28.71
C GLU A 543 -5.51 -2.21 28.72
N LEU A 544 -4.57 -1.48 28.10
CA LEU A 544 -4.58 -0.02 28.08
C LEU A 544 -5.75 0.56 27.28
N LEU A 545 -6.13 -0.07 26.17
CA LEU A 545 -7.14 0.45 25.24
C LEU A 545 -8.54 -0.12 25.48
N LYS A 546 -8.70 -1.25 26.19
CA LYS A 546 -10.00 -1.87 26.44
C LYS A 546 -11.09 -0.90 26.94
N PRO A 547 -10.83 -0.01 27.92
CA PRO A 547 -11.84 0.96 28.35
C PRO A 547 -12.27 1.91 27.21
N LEU A 548 -11.33 2.39 26.41
CA LEU A 548 -11.61 3.31 25.32
C LEU A 548 -12.32 2.63 24.15
N VAL A 549 -12.01 1.37 23.86
CA VAL A 549 -12.75 0.54 22.89
C VAL A 549 -14.21 0.42 23.29
N LEU A 550 -14.48 0.10 24.57
CA LEU A 550 -15.85 0.01 25.08
C LEU A 550 -16.60 1.35 24.97
N VAL A 551 -15.94 2.48 25.26
CA VAL A 551 -16.51 3.81 25.06
C VAL A 551 -16.81 4.08 23.58
N ALA A 552 -15.91 3.70 22.66
CA ALA A 552 -16.15 3.84 21.23
C ALA A 552 -17.38 3.03 20.76
N LEU A 553 -17.55 1.82 21.28
CA LEU A 553 -18.72 0.98 20.99
C LEU A 553 -20.02 1.56 21.59
N GLN A 554 -19.98 2.15 22.78
CA GLN A 554 -21.11 2.87 23.39
C GLN A 554 -21.52 4.08 22.53
N ILE A 555 -20.56 4.88 22.09
CA ILE A 555 -20.79 6.07 21.26
C ILE A 555 -21.38 5.69 19.90
N SER A 556 -20.84 4.69 19.24
CA SER A 556 -21.24 4.30 17.88
C SER A 556 -22.52 3.48 17.83
N LYS A 557 -22.88 2.79 18.92
CA LYS A 557 -23.95 1.78 18.93
C LYS A 557 -23.79 0.75 17.79
N LEU A 558 -22.53 0.36 17.51
CA LEU A 558 -22.16 -0.46 16.35
C LEU A 558 -23.01 -1.73 16.25
N GLU A 559 -23.13 -2.49 17.34
CA GLU A 559 -23.92 -3.73 17.39
C GLU A 559 -25.40 -3.48 17.04
N HIS A 560 -25.98 -2.38 17.55
CA HIS A 560 -27.38 -2.03 17.27
C HIS A 560 -27.64 -1.82 15.77
N PHE A 561 -26.73 -1.14 15.08
CA PHE A 561 -26.92 -0.81 13.66
C PHE A 561 -26.50 -1.95 12.71
N THR A 562 -25.56 -2.79 13.10
CA THR A 562 -24.93 -3.77 12.20
C THR A 562 -25.18 -5.22 12.58
N GLY A 563 -25.67 -5.49 13.80
CA GLY A 563 -25.80 -6.83 14.37
C GLY A 563 -24.45 -7.53 14.63
N ARG A 564 -23.33 -6.78 14.58
CA ARG A 564 -21.98 -7.32 14.83
C ARG A 564 -21.61 -7.08 16.28
N ASP A 565 -21.31 -8.14 17.00
CA ASP A 565 -20.88 -8.15 18.40
C ASP A 565 -19.33 -8.19 18.54
N ALA A 566 -18.65 -8.63 17.50
CA ALA A 566 -17.18 -8.77 17.49
C ALA A 566 -16.58 -8.35 16.13
N PRO A 567 -15.33 -7.81 16.12
CA PRO A 567 -14.60 -7.50 14.90
C PRO A 567 -14.14 -8.77 14.18
N THR A 568 -13.98 -8.66 12.86
CA THR A 568 -13.43 -9.73 12.02
C THR A 568 -11.90 -9.79 12.15
N VAL A 569 -11.27 -8.62 12.23
CA VAL A 569 -9.82 -8.48 12.36
C VAL A 569 -9.49 -7.44 13.43
N ILE A 570 -8.48 -7.73 14.24
CA ILE A 570 -7.88 -6.80 15.21
C ILE A 570 -6.39 -6.66 14.87
N THR A 571 -5.93 -5.41 14.78
CA THR A 571 -4.51 -5.09 14.58
C THR A 571 -4.02 -4.00 15.52
#